data_a6720f3da47f0d4110ef0238ce66b637
#
_entry.id   a6720f3da47f0d4110ef0238ce66b637
#
_cell.length_a   1.000
_cell.length_b   1.000
_cell.length_c   1.000
_cell.angle_alpha   90.00
_cell.angle_beta   90.00
_cell.angle_gamma   90.00
#
_symmetry.space_group_name_H-M   'P 1'
#
loop_
_entity.id
_entity.type
_entity.pdbx_description
1 polymer ?
#
loop_
_entity_poly.entity_id
_entity_poly.type
_entity_poly.pdbx_seq_one_letter_code
_entity_poly.pdbx_strand_id
1 'polypeptide(L)'
;SKADRQTASIGQEISDSITVSGFPDDHGTFSGNEDYGFGADTPYAQVSVWWAADDCEPDTHEEPEEDDNHRLIGTWDYPAVSGTFRVGDGEKDAHGNPVHISAQQSGWYVFVWKYEGDSRVGAAVSSYADELERVRVVAADEMQMPKTGSSFMLALGIVITALATGAFMLFAVQRR
;
A
#
# COMPACT_ATOMS: atom_id res chain seq x y z
N SER A 1 8.61 -7.07 -6.41
CA SER A 1 7.66 -6.00 -6.77
C SER A 1 7.74 -4.84 -5.78
N LYS A 2 6.97 -3.80 -6.02
CA LYS A 2 6.93 -2.65 -5.11
C LYS A 2 5.67 -1.85 -5.34
N ALA A 3 4.85 -1.67 -4.31
CA ALA A 3 3.70 -0.77 -4.34
C ALA A 3 4.15 0.66 -4.69
N ASP A 4 3.43 1.33 -5.59
CA ASP A 4 3.78 2.67 -6.07
C ASP A 4 3.79 3.72 -4.94
N ARG A 5 3.05 3.44 -3.88
CA ARG A 5 3.06 4.19 -2.62
C ARG A 5 2.83 3.24 -1.44
N GLN A 6 3.52 3.47 -0.34
CA GLN A 6 3.34 2.67 0.88
C GLN A 6 2.25 3.22 1.82
N THR A 7 1.72 4.40 1.54
CA THR A 7 0.62 5.00 2.32
C THR A 7 -0.36 5.70 1.39
N ALA A 8 -1.66 5.49 1.62
CA ALA A 8 -2.74 6.13 0.90
C ALA A 8 -3.86 6.56 1.85
N SER A 9 -4.77 7.41 1.39
CA SER A 9 -6.02 7.76 2.10
C SER A 9 -7.19 6.96 1.54
N ILE A 10 -8.23 6.80 2.36
CA ILE A 10 -9.50 6.26 1.91
C ILE A 10 -10.00 7.05 0.67
N GLY A 11 -10.47 6.34 -0.34
CA GLY A 11 -10.94 6.86 -1.62
C GLY A 11 -9.85 7.03 -2.68
N GLN A 12 -8.57 6.86 -2.34
CA GLN A 12 -7.50 6.89 -3.34
C GLN A 12 -7.36 5.57 -4.09
N GLU A 13 -6.97 5.68 -5.37
CA GLU A 13 -6.50 4.54 -6.15
C GLU A 13 -5.14 4.09 -5.64
N ILE A 14 -4.96 2.77 -5.58
CA ILE A 14 -3.69 2.12 -5.21
C ILE A 14 -3.24 1.22 -6.37
N SER A 15 -1.95 1.07 -6.52
CA SER A 15 -1.33 0.30 -7.60
C SER A 15 0.02 -0.27 -7.17
N ASP A 16 0.45 -1.30 -7.87
CA ASP A 16 1.74 -1.96 -7.68
C ASP A 16 2.46 -2.16 -9.01
N SER A 17 3.80 -2.20 -8.98
CA SER A 17 4.67 -2.49 -10.11
C SER A 17 5.41 -3.80 -9.85
N ILE A 18 4.90 -4.89 -10.45
CA ILE A 18 5.42 -6.24 -10.28
C ILE A 18 6.48 -6.53 -11.35
N THR A 19 7.69 -6.86 -10.93
CA THR A 19 8.77 -7.29 -11.82
C THR A 19 8.99 -8.78 -11.66
N VAL A 20 8.83 -9.53 -12.74
CA VAL A 20 8.99 -10.96 -12.81
C VAL A 20 10.16 -11.32 -13.73
N SER A 21 10.92 -12.36 -13.39
CA SER A 21 12.03 -12.86 -14.18
C SER A 21 12.13 -14.38 -14.10
N GLY A 22 12.83 -14.97 -15.08
CA GLY A 22 13.08 -16.42 -15.09
C GLY A 22 12.18 -17.22 -16.02
N PHE A 23 11.21 -16.59 -16.67
CA PHE A 23 10.46 -17.23 -17.74
C PHE A 23 11.32 -17.29 -19.02
N PRO A 24 11.24 -18.38 -19.81
CA PRO A 24 11.79 -18.43 -21.16
C PRO A 24 11.21 -17.35 -22.07
N ASP A 25 11.97 -16.89 -23.07
CA ASP A 25 11.54 -15.80 -23.98
C ASP A 25 10.26 -16.14 -24.77
N ASP A 26 10.01 -17.42 -25.02
CA ASP A 26 8.82 -17.91 -25.75
C ASP A 26 7.70 -18.38 -24.81
N HIS A 27 7.84 -18.15 -23.49
CA HIS A 27 6.83 -18.56 -22.53
C HIS A 27 5.49 -17.86 -22.78
N GLY A 28 4.42 -18.62 -22.61
CA GLY A 28 3.05 -18.20 -22.92
C GLY A 28 2.62 -18.46 -24.39
N THR A 29 3.57 -18.80 -25.28
CA THR A 29 3.26 -19.13 -26.68
C THR A 29 3.64 -20.56 -27.06
N PHE A 30 4.40 -21.26 -26.22
CA PHE A 30 4.79 -22.63 -26.46
C PHE A 30 3.61 -23.57 -26.27
N SER A 31 3.27 -24.34 -27.34
CA SER A 31 2.10 -25.21 -27.38
C SER A 31 2.34 -26.63 -26.89
N GLY A 32 3.54 -26.90 -26.34
CA GLY A 32 3.97 -28.22 -25.89
C GLY A 32 4.77 -28.99 -26.94
N ASN A 33 5.42 -30.07 -26.49
CA ASN A 33 6.13 -31.05 -27.31
C ASN A 33 6.04 -32.42 -26.64
N GLU A 34 5.08 -33.24 -27.08
CA GLU A 34 4.79 -34.56 -26.51
C GLU A 34 5.96 -35.55 -26.65
N ASP A 35 6.75 -35.43 -27.71
CA ASP A 35 7.91 -36.31 -27.94
C ASP A 35 8.98 -36.14 -26.82
N TYR A 36 9.02 -34.99 -26.18
CA TYR A 36 9.91 -34.69 -25.09
C TYR A 36 9.20 -34.56 -23.73
N GLY A 37 7.90 -34.84 -23.68
CA GLY A 37 7.14 -34.83 -22.44
C GLY A 37 6.80 -33.43 -21.89
N PHE A 38 6.86 -32.39 -22.74
CA PHE A 38 6.48 -31.05 -22.35
C PHE A 38 5.03 -30.76 -22.75
N GLY A 39 4.23 -30.33 -21.77
CA GLY A 39 2.90 -29.75 -22.01
C GLY A 39 2.99 -28.33 -22.56
N ALA A 40 1.84 -27.80 -22.99
CA ALA A 40 1.73 -26.37 -23.29
C ALA A 40 1.98 -25.53 -22.04
N ASP A 41 2.51 -24.30 -22.24
CA ASP A 41 2.71 -23.35 -21.13
C ASP A 41 1.37 -22.94 -20.51
N THR A 42 1.40 -22.66 -19.22
CA THR A 42 0.37 -21.93 -18.51
C THR A 42 0.56 -20.43 -18.79
N PRO A 43 -0.33 -19.80 -19.61
CA PRO A 43 -0.02 -18.48 -20.18
C PRO A 43 -0.18 -17.32 -19.19
N TYR A 44 -0.81 -17.56 -18.04
CA TYR A 44 -1.13 -16.50 -17.06
C TYR A 44 -0.62 -16.82 -15.67
N ALA A 45 -0.17 -15.79 -14.98
CA ALA A 45 -0.04 -15.72 -13.53
C ALA A 45 -1.18 -14.86 -12.98
N GLN A 46 -1.47 -14.97 -11.70
CA GLN A 46 -2.51 -14.20 -11.03
C GLN A 46 -1.90 -13.17 -10.10
N VAL A 47 -2.58 -12.03 -9.97
CA VAL A 47 -2.35 -11.07 -8.89
C VAL A 47 -3.63 -10.94 -8.09
N SER A 48 -3.58 -11.32 -6.82
CA SER A 48 -4.63 -11.07 -5.84
C SER A 48 -4.32 -9.81 -5.05
N VAL A 49 -5.35 -9.06 -4.68
CA VAL A 49 -5.25 -7.93 -3.77
C VAL A 49 -6.13 -8.20 -2.58
N TRP A 50 -5.52 -8.19 -1.41
CA TRP A 50 -6.16 -8.44 -0.12
C TRP A 50 -6.25 -7.16 0.68
N TRP A 51 -7.35 -6.98 1.39
CA TRP A 51 -7.46 -6.03 2.49
C TRP A 51 -7.36 -6.77 3.82
N ALA A 52 -6.59 -6.19 4.75
CA ALA A 52 -6.54 -6.61 6.15
C ALA A 52 -6.86 -5.43 7.07
N ALA A 53 -7.51 -5.71 8.20
CA ALA A 53 -7.88 -4.71 9.21
C ALA A 53 -6.65 -4.00 9.81
N ASP A 54 -6.88 -2.85 10.44
CA ASP A 54 -5.81 -1.98 10.98
C ASP A 54 -4.88 -2.68 11.98
N ASP A 55 -5.41 -3.61 12.76
CA ASP A 55 -4.70 -4.40 13.78
C ASP A 55 -4.21 -5.77 13.26
N CYS A 56 -4.45 -6.07 12.00
CA CYS A 56 -4.02 -7.30 11.33
C CYS A 56 -2.91 -7.01 10.32
N GLU A 57 -1.76 -6.55 10.80
CA GLU A 57 -0.59 -6.33 9.94
C GLU A 57 -0.17 -7.63 9.27
N PRO A 58 0.03 -7.64 7.93
CA PRO A 58 0.47 -8.83 7.20
C PRO A 58 1.80 -9.36 7.70
N ASP A 59 1.83 -10.54 8.30
CA ASP A 59 2.99 -11.16 8.94
C ASP A 59 3.25 -12.61 8.52
N THR A 60 2.37 -13.18 7.69
CA THR A 60 2.48 -14.54 7.15
C THR A 60 2.93 -14.55 5.70
N HIS A 61 3.58 -15.62 5.23
CA HIS A 61 3.95 -15.75 3.83
C HIS A 61 2.78 -16.15 2.94
N GLU A 62 1.81 -16.88 3.49
CA GLU A 62 0.64 -17.36 2.78
C GLU A 62 -0.49 -16.32 2.82
N GLU A 63 -1.30 -16.30 1.76
CA GLU A 63 -2.52 -15.50 1.70
C GLU A 63 -3.48 -15.94 2.81
N PRO A 64 -4.19 -14.99 3.46
CA PRO A 64 -5.18 -15.33 4.48
C PRO A 64 -6.42 -15.99 3.87
N GLU A 65 -7.23 -16.62 4.71
CA GLU A 65 -8.62 -16.93 4.38
C GLU A 65 -9.50 -15.70 4.59
N GLU A 66 -10.61 -15.59 3.85
CA GLU A 66 -11.58 -14.51 4.07
C GLU A 66 -12.27 -14.66 5.44
N ASP A 67 -12.24 -13.59 6.22
CA ASP A 67 -12.90 -13.46 7.51
C ASP A 67 -13.34 -12.01 7.79
N ASP A 68 -13.68 -11.67 9.03
CA ASP A 68 -14.08 -10.31 9.41
C ASP A 68 -12.93 -9.29 9.28
N ASN A 69 -11.69 -9.77 9.33
CA ASN A 69 -10.47 -8.96 9.30
C ASN A 69 -9.69 -9.04 7.98
N HIS A 70 -10.02 -10.00 7.11
CA HIS A 70 -9.36 -10.21 5.84
C HIS A 70 -10.36 -10.39 4.72
N ARG A 71 -10.20 -9.66 3.63
CA ARG A 71 -11.09 -9.73 2.47
C ARG A 71 -10.32 -9.69 1.17
N LEU A 72 -10.63 -10.60 0.26
CA LEU A 72 -10.15 -10.56 -1.11
C LEU A 72 -10.86 -9.40 -1.85
N ILE A 73 -10.09 -8.43 -2.32
CA ILE A 73 -10.60 -7.31 -3.11
C ILE A 73 -10.83 -7.74 -4.55
N GLY A 74 -9.93 -8.57 -5.08
CA GLY A 74 -10.06 -9.14 -6.42
C GLY A 74 -8.82 -9.90 -6.83
N THR A 75 -8.95 -10.60 -7.96
CA THR A 75 -7.88 -11.37 -8.62
C THR A 75 -7.90 -11.07 -10.11
N TRP A 76 -6.73 -10.84 -10.69
CA TRP A 76 -6.55 -10.51 -12.11
C TRP A 76 -5.44 -11.35 -12.71
N ASP A 77 -5.61 -11.73 -13.97
CA ASP A 77 -4.62 -12.47 -14.72
C ASP A 77 -3.62 -11.51 -15.40
N TYR A 78 -2.35 -11.83 -15.31
CA TYR A 78 -1.27 -11.14 -16.00
C TYR A 78 -0.46 -12.14 -16.82
N PRO A 79 0.21 -11.73 -17.92
CA PRO A 79 1.00 -12.65 -18.71
C PRO A 79 2.11 -13.31 -17.88
N ALA A 80 2.23 -14.64 -17.97
CA ALA A 80 3.29 -15.39 -17.31
C ALA A 80 4.59 -15.30 -18.14
N VAL A 81 5.20 -14.12 -18.20
CA VAL A 81 6.44 -13.84 -18.92
C VAL A 81 7.36 -12.95 -18.08
N SER A 82 8.66 -12.95 -18.40
CA SER A 82 9.61 -12.01 -17.78
C SER A 82 9.31 -10.58 -18.21
N GLY A 83 9.17 -9.67 -17.23
CA GLY A 83 8.83 -8.27 -17.50
C GLY A 83 8.39 -7.52 -16.26
N THR A 84 7.98 -6.27 -16.46
CA THR A 84 7.35 -5.45 -15.41
C THR A 84 5.92 -5.14 -15.80
N PHE A 85 5.00 -5.41 -14.89
CA PHE A 85 3.57 -5.20 -15.06
C PHE A 85 3.09 -4.23 -14.00
N ARG A 86 2.18 -3.32 -14.39
CA ARG A 86 1.49 -2.46 -13.43
C ARG A 86 0.10 -3.00 -13.14
N VAL A 87 -0.25 -3.09 -11.87
CA VAL A 87 -1.54 -3.56 -11.38
C VAL A 87 -2.27 -2.40 -10.73
N GLY A 88 -3.48 -2.10 -11.18
CA GLY A 88 -4.26 -0.95 -10.71
C GLY A 88 -4.07 0.29 -11.59
N ASP A 89 -4.62 1.43 -11.15
CA ASP A 89 -4.54 2.74 -11.81
C ASP A 89 -5.07 2.76 -13.27
N GLY A 90 -6.02 1.85 -13.58
CA GLY A 90 -6.62 1.72 -14.91
C GLY A 90 -5.78 0.97 -15.93
N GLU A 91 -4.60 0.45 -15.56
CA GLU A 91 -3.83 -0.44 -16.43
C GLU A 91 -4.58 -1.75 -16.69
N LYS A 92 -4.28 -2.38 -17.81
CA LYS A 92 -5.03 -3.55 -18.28
C LYS A 92 -4.45 -4.85 -17.77
N ASP A 93 -5.35 -5.76 -17.38
CA ASP A 93 -5.02 -7.17 -17.18
C ASP A 93 -4.69 -7.90 -18.50
N ALA A 94 -4.37 -9.19 -18.42
CA ALA A 94 -4.07 -10.03 -19.58
C ALA A 94 -5.24 -10.17 -20.57
N HIS A 95 -6.47 -9.87 -20.15
CA HIS A 95 -7.69 -9.94 -20.95
C HIS A 95 -8.10 -8.58 -21.54
N GLY A 96 -7.32 -7.54 -21.26
CA GLY A 96 -7.55 -6.18 -21.77
C GLY A 96 -8.55 -5.36 -20.95
N ASN A 97 -8.94 -5.83 -19.74
CA ASN A 97 -9.83 -5.12 -18.85
C ASN A 97 -9.03 -4.12 -17.97
N PRO A 98 -9.50 -2.88 -17.82
CA PRO A 98 -8.85 -1.94 -16.93
C PRO A 98 -9.02 -2.39 -15.46
N VAL A 99 -7.94 -2.32 -14.69
CA VAL A 99 -7.93 -2.69 -13.27
C VAL A 99 -7.93 -1.43 -12.42
N HIS A 100 -8.96 -1.25 -11.60
CA HIS A 100 -9.09 -0.16 -10.64
C HIS A 100 -9.19 -0.72 -9.23
N ILE A 101 -8.28 -0.29 -8.35
CA ILE A 101 -8.24 -0.74 -6.96
C ILE A 101 -8.35 0.49 -6.07
N SER A 102 -9.58 0.78 -5.62
CA SER A 102 -9.83 1.91 -4.73
C SER A 102 -9.78 1.49 -3.27
N ALA A 103 -9.03 2.22 -2.46
CA ALA A 103 -8.96 2.03 -1.02
C ALA A 103 -10.27 2.47 -0.35
N GLN A 104 -11.16 1.54 -0.03
CA GLN A 104 -12.49 1.85 0.50
C GLN A 104 -12.54 2.02 2.02
N GLN A 105 -11.57 1.48 2.74
CA GLN A 105 -11.50 1.54 4.21
C GLN A 105 -10.04 1.57 4.68
N SER A 106 -9.81 1.98 5.94
CA SER A 106 -8.48 1.92 6.54
C SER A 106 -8.02 0.46 6.71
N GLY A 107 -6.72 0.25 6.82
CA GLY A 107 -6.13 -1.07 6.93
C GLY A 107 -4.94 -1.24 5.99
N TRP A 108 -4.60 -2.46 5.74
CA TRP A 108 -3.53 -2.86 4.84
C TRP A 108 -4.12 -3.38 3.53
N TYR A 109 -3.54 -2.98 2.41
CA TYR A 109 -3.82 -3.55 1.09
C TYR A 109 -2.55 -4.21 0.60
N VAL A 110 -2.62 -5.51 0.29
CA VAL A 110 -1.46 -6.34 -0.06
C VAL A 110 -1.65 -6.92 -1.45
N PHE A 111 -0.63 -6.78 -2.28
CA PHE A 111 -0.57 -7.37 -3.61
C PHE A 111 0.21 -8.69 -3.53
N VAL A 112 -0.39 -9.78 -4.02
CA VAL A 112 0.26 -11.10 -4.07
C VAL A 112 0.26 -11.61 -5.50
N TRP A 113 1.45 -11.82 -6.06
CA TRP A 113 1.63 -12.43 -7.36
C TRP A 113 1.81 -13.94 -7.19
N LYS A 114 1.13 -14.75 -8.03
CA LYS A 114 1.16 -16.20 -7.98
C LYS A 114 1.20 -16.80 -9.36
N TYR A 115 2.10 -17.75 -9.57
CA TYR A 115 2.16 -18.60 -10.74
C TYR A 115 2.09 -20.07 -10.30
N GLU A 116 1.15 -20.82 -10.86
CA GLU A 116 0.90 -22.24 -10.47
C GLU A 116 1.98 -23.20 -11.01
N GLY A 117 2.78 -22.74 -11.96
CA GLY A 117 3.76 -23.58 -12.63
C GLY A 117 3.22 -24.32 -13.84
N ASP A 118 4.14 -24.87 -14.63
CA ASP A 118 3.89 -25.75 -15.75
C ASP A 118 5.05 -26.75 -15.96
N SER A 119 5.13 -27.38 -17.13
CA SER A 119 6.17 -28.37 -17.44
C SER A 119 7.57 -27.75 -17.61
N ARG A 120 7.69 -26.44 -17.78
CA ARG A 120 8.95 -25.70 -18.05
C ARG A 120 9.34 -24.76 -16.94
N VAL A 121 8.38 -24.22 -16.19
CA VAL A 121 8.60 -23.23 -15.13
C VAL A 121 7.89 -23.69 -13.87
N GLY A 122 8.62 -23.74 -12.76
CA GLY A 122 8.07 -24.12 -11.46
C GLY A 122 7.10 -23.08 -10.90
N ALA A 123 6.22 -23.53 -10.01
CA ALA A 123 5.31 -22.65 -9.28
C ALA A 123 6.09 -21.64 -8.43
N ALA A 124 5.56 -20.43 -8.34
CA ALA A 124 6.13 -19.35 -7.51
C ALA A 124 5.02 -18.43 -6.99
N VAL A 125 5.23 -17.89 -5.81
CA VAL A 125 4.31 -16.94 -5.16
C VAL A 125 5.12 -15.88 -4.41
N SER A 126 4.69 -14.62 -4.47
CA SER A 126 5.24 -13.58 -3.60
C SER A 126 4.67 -13.72 -2.18
N SER A 127 5.39 -13.20 -1.19
CA SER A 127 4.97 -13.31 0.20
C SER A 127 3.89 -12.30 0.53
N TYR A 128 2.82 -12.72 1.19
CA TYR A 128 1.81 -11.82 1.74
C TYR A 128 2.39 -10.85 2.79
N ALA A 129 3.48 -11.23 3.48
CA ALA A 129 4.19 -10.39 4.44
C ALA A 129 5.20 -9.41 3.81
N ASP A 130 5.34 -9.34 2.48
CA ASP A 130 6.32 -8.45 1.85
C ASP A 130 5.94 -6.98 2.07
N GLU A 131 6.80 -6.26 2.81
CA GLU A 131 6.58 -4.84 3.12
C GLU A 131 6.57 -3.93 1.89
N LEU A 132 7.18 -4.35 0.79
CA LEU A 132 7.23 -3.57 -0.44
C LEU A 132 5.93 -3.70 -1.25
N GLU A 133 5.18 -4.78 -1.06
CA GLU A 133 3.97 -5.11 -1.80
C GLU A 133 2.69 -4.68 -1.06
N ARG A 134 2.83 -3.91 0.02
CA ARG A 134 1.69 -3.47 0.84
C ARG A 134 1.53 -1.95 0.89
N VAL A 135 0.28 -1.52 1.00
CA VAL A 135 -0.11 -0.12 1.15
C VAL A 135 -0.89 0.04 2.44
N ARG A 136 -0.41 0.91 3.34
CA ARG A 136 -1.16 1.32 4.53
C ARG A 136 -2.17 2.40 4.16
N VAL A 137 -3.45 2.12 4.34
CA VAL A 137 -4.53 3.08 4.11
C VAL A 137 -5.00 3.66 5.44
N VAL A 138 -5.06 4.97 5.51
CA VAL A 138 -5.47 5.71 6.73
C VAL A 138 -6.65 6.64 6.40
N ALA A 139 -7.40 7.05 7.42
CA ALA A 139 -8.40 8.08 7.28
C ALA A 139 -7.74 9.43 6.90
N ALA A 140 -8.44 10.27 6.13
CA ALA A 140 -7.86 11.52 5.61
C ALA A 140 -7.47 12.52 6.71
N ASP A 141 -8.10 12.48 7.86
CA ASP A 141 -7.81 13.31 9.04
C ASP A 141 -6.56 12.86 9.79
N GLU A 142 -6.15 11.60 9.68
CA GLU A 142 -4.90 11.08 10.27
C GLU A 142 -3.65 11.52 9.51
N MET A 143 -3.78 11.92 8.25
CA MET A 143 -2.67 12.49 7.47
C MET A 143 -2.34 13.95 7.81
N GLN A 144 -3.12 14.64 8.65
CA GLN A 144 -2.78 15.98 9.07
C GLN A 144 -1.59 15.94 10.04
N MET A 145 -0.52 16.67 9.66
CA MET A 145 0.66 16.85 10.52
C MET A 145 0.25 17.24 11.94
N PRO A 146 1.00 16.81 12.96
CA PRO A 146 0.77 17.27 14.33
C PRO A 146 0.67 18.80 14.32
N LYS A 147 -0.40 19.34 14.86
CA LYS A 147 -0.57 20.79 15.07
C LYS A 147 0.55 21.27 16.00
N THR A 148 1.72 21.53 15.46
CA THR A 148 2.75 22.30 16.13
C THR A 148 2.31 23.75 16.16
N GLY A 149 1.54 24.14 17.17
CA GLY A 149 1.16 25.54 17.29
C GLY A 149 0.01 25.81 18.23
N SER A 150 0.10 25.49 19.51
CA SER A 150 -0.77 26.14 20.48
C SER A 150 -0.19 26.29 21.91
N SER A 151 1.14 26.27 22.04
CA SER A 151 1.76 26.56 23.36
C SER A 151 2.50 27.89 23.43
N PHE A 152 2.57 28.67 22.36
CA PHE A 152 3.32 29.91 22.36
C PHE A 152 2.49 31.17 22.68
N MET A 153 1.17 31.10 22.67
CA MET A 153 0.32 32.28 22.95
C MET A 153 -0.01 32.48 24.44
N LEU A 154 0.26 31.51 25.31
CA LEU A 154 0.00 31.64 26.76
C LEU A 154 1.18 32.21 27.53
N ALA A 155 2.40 32.24 26.94
CA ALA A 155 3.58 32.81 27.60
C ALA A 155 3.71 34.33 27.39
N LEU A 156 3.08 34.91 26.36
CA LEU A 156 3.14 36.34 26.10
C LEU A 156 2.11 37.15 26.90
N GLY A 157 1.05 36.51 27.40
CA GLY A 157 0.00 37.15 28.21
C GLY A 157 0.40 37.46 29.65
N ILE A 158 1.43 36.79 30.21
CA ILE A 158 1.82 36.94 31.62
C ILE A 158 2.89 38.03 31.80
N VAL A 159 3.65 38.37 30.76
CA VAL A 159 4.73 39.38 30.86
C VAL A 159 4.18 40.82 30.81
N ILE A 160 3.01 41.06 30.23
CA ILE A 160 2.40 42.40 30.10
C ILE A 160 1.71 42.83 31.39
N THR A 161 1.23 41.94 32.23
CA THR A 161 0.59 42.25 33.51
C THR A 161 1.57 42.57 34.64
N ALA A 162 2.83 42.13 34.56
CA ALA A 162 3.84 42.41 35.58
C ALA A 162 4.48 43.80 35.43
N LEU A 163 4.41 44.43 34.25
CA LEU A 163 4.94 45.75 34.00
C LEU A 163 3.98 46.91 34.34
N ALA A 164 2.66 46.62 34.42
CA ALA A 164 1.67 47.64 34.76
C ALA A 164 1.53 47.90 36.29
N THR A 165 1.92 46.94 37.12
CA THR A 165 1.89 47.11 38.60
C THR A 165 3.13 47.77 39.19
N GLY A 166 4.25 47.79 38.45
CA GLY A 166 5.49 48.45 38.91
C GLY A 166 5.50 49.99 38.78
N ALA A 167 4.66 50.54 37.91
CA ALA A 167 4.62 51.98 37.65
C ALA A 167 3.72 52.78 38.65
N PHE A 168 2.90 52.14 39.44
CA PHE A 168 1.97 52.79 40.35
C PHE A 168 2.53 52.99 41.76
N MET A 169 3.68 52.43 42.10
CA MET A 169 4.32 52.58 43.44
C MET A 169 5.37 53.66 43.53
N LEU A 170 5.69 54.37 42.47
CA LEU A 170 6.75 55.40 42.46
C LEU A 170 6.23 56.83 42.59
N PHE A 171 4.91 57.06 42.71
CA PHE A 171 4.31 58.38 42.83
C PHE A 171 3.81 58.79 44.26
N ALA A 172 4.03 57.96 45.26
CA ALA A 172 3.50 58.20 46.61
C ALA A 172 4.51 58.61 47.65
N VAL A 173 5.78 58.92 47.28
CA VAL A 173 6.85 59.28 48.25
C VAL A 173 7.43 60.65 47.99
N GLN A 174 6.79 61.52 47.28
CA GLN A 174 7.32 62.95 47.15
C GLN A 174 6.25 64.01 47.46
N ARG A 175 5.75 63.99 48.71
CA ARG A 175 5.18 65.16 49.35
C ARG A 175 5.30 65.02 50.87
N ARG A 176 6.44 65.47 51.37
CA ARG A 176 6.61 66.25 52.63
C ARG A 176 7.90 67.00 52.56
#